data_56735d6bde7a67e66a623bd4c44f3afc
#
_entry.id   56735d6bde7a67e66a623bd4c44f3afc
#
_cell.length_a   1.000
_cell.length_b   1.000
_cell.length_c   1.000
_cell.angle_alpha   90.00
_cell.angle_beta   90.00
_cell.angle_gamma   90.00
#
_symmetry.space_group_name_H-M   'P 1'
#
loop_
_entity.id
_entity.type
_entity.pdbx_description
1 polymer ?
#
loop_
_entity_poly.entity_id
_entity_poly.type
_entity_poly.pdbx_seq_one_letter_code
_entity_poly.pdbx_strand_id
1 'polypeptide(L)'
;IMKVKCLLAVLLLSATATAFAQEAKYGIKSAILKKEAVTMGQKVQGVQYFDDYGRKEASELTMKVGGVANVEKHIRTIADGDKIISIDLDMKVANKATLPVKPVNYLNLTDEVRELHKIKEVGTEEILGRKCTKYTLEVVYGGQTTYSTVWIWKGIPLKNETSSNGMVIVTEQATEIQENAEVPAMKFLVPEGVTFP
;
A
#
# COMPACT_ATOMS: atom_id res chain seq x y z
N ILE A 1 -43.10 -52.66 -29.37
CA ILE A 1 -42.33 -51.44 -29.80
C ILE A 1 -42.24 -50.54 -28.57
N MET A 2 -41.12 -50.69 -27.78
CA MET A 2 -40.84 -49.89 -26.61
C MET A 2 -40.01 -48.66 -27.00
N LYS A 3 -40.54 -47.47 -26.70
CA LYS A 3 -39.82 -46.22 -26.87
C LYS A 3 -38.94 -45.96 -25.64
N VAL A 4 -37.61 -46.06 -25.82
CA VAL A 4 -36.63 -45.67 -24.79
C VAL A 4 -36.50 -44.15 -24.85
N LYS A 5 -36.91 -43.47 -23.76
CA LYS A 5 -36.64 -42.05 -23.57
C LYS A 5 -35.25 -41.90 -22.97
N CYS A 6 -34.26 -41.42 -23.74
CA CYS A 6 -32.98 -40.98 -23.25
C CYS A 6 -33.16 -39.69 -22.44
N LEU A 7 -32.94 -39.79 -21.11
CA LEU A 7 -32.84 -38.64 -20.24
C LEU A 7 -31.39 -38.13 -20.28
N LEU A 8 -31.18 -37.02 -20.99
CA LEU A 8 -29.86 -36.31 -20.96
C LEU A 8 -29.76 -35.54 -19.66
N ALA A 9 -29.01 -36.06 -18.70
CA ALA A 9 -28.62 -35.32 -17.51
C ALA A 9 -27.47 -34.39 -17.86
N VAL A 10 -27.76 -33.09 -18.02
CA VAL A 10 -26.73 -32.04 -18.16
C VAL A 10 -26.16 -31.81 -16.76
N LEU A 11 -24.95 -32.34 -16.53
CA LEU A 11 -24.16 -31.99 -15.34
C LEU A 11 -23.59 -30.59 -15.58
N LEU A 12 -24.20 -29.57 -14.97
CA LEU A 12 -23.61 -28.23 -14.82
C LEU A 12 -22.46 -28.36 -13.82
N LEU A 13 -21.24 -28.54 -14.32
CA LEU A 13 -20.03 -28.27 -13.55
C LEU A 13 -19.97 -26.77 -13.28
N SER A 14 -20.48 -26.34 -12.14
CA SER A 14 -20.18 -25.03 -11.59
C SER A 14 -18.69 -25.02 -11.21
N ALA A 15 -17.83 -24.55 -12.11
CA ALA A 15 -16.47 -24.17 -11.80
C ALA A 15 -16.56 -23.00 -10.81
N THR A 16 -16.55 -23.28 -9.51
CA THR A 16 -16.28 -22.28 -8.49
C THR A 16 -14.82 -21.85 -8.69
N ALA A 17 -14.63 -20.79 -9.46
CA ALA A 17 -13.37 -20.07 -9.43
C ALA A 17 -13.23 -19.57 -7.98
N THR A 18 -12.43 -20.27 -7.17
CA THR A 18 -11.91 -19.74 -5.92
C THR A 18 -10.96 -18.61 -6.29
N ALA A 19 -11.53 -17.41 -6.54
CA ALA A 19 -10.76 -16.22 -6.49
C ALA A 19 -10.18 -16.19 -5.07
N PHE A 20 -8.87 -16.37 -4.93
CA PHE A 20 -8.18 -16.07 -3.69
C PHE A 20 -8.41 -14.59 -3.44
N ALA A 21 -9.44 -14.28 -2.66
CA ALA A 21 -9.77 -12.92 -2.30
C ALA A 21 -8.56 -12.38 -1.54
N GLN A 22 -7.94 -11.33 -2.07
CA GLN A 22 -6.87 -10.64 -1.39
C GLN A 22 -7.34 -10.27 0.01
N GLU A 23 -6.52 -10.58 1.02
CA GLU A 23 -6.87 -10.36 2.42
C GLU A 23 -7.03 -8.87 2.72
N ALA A 24 -8.01 -8.54 3.58
CA ALA A 24 -8.17 -7.17 4.06
C ALA A 24 -6.91 -6.72 4.80
N LYS A 25 -6.41 -5.52 4.48
CA LYS A 25 -5.25 -4.91 5.13
C LYS A 25 -5.65 -3.92 6.22
N TYR A 26 -6.85 -3.33 6.09
CA TYR A 26 -7.31 -2.23 6.95
C TYR A 26 -8.66 -2.53 7.58
N GLY A 27 -8.87 -2.05 8.80
CA GLY A 27 -10.10 -2.23 9.58
C GLY A 27 -11.23 -1.25 9.21
N ILE A 28 -11.07 -0.44 8.15
CA ILE A 28 -12.12 0.42 7.58
C ILE A 28 -12.17 0.23 6.07
N LYS A 29 -13.34 0.48 5.48
CA LYS A 29 -13.59 0.17 4.07
C LYS A 29 -12.72 1.01 3.12
N SER A 30 -12.64 2.31 3.35
CA SER A 30 -11.94 3.24 2.46
C SER A 30 -11.40 4.43 3.25
N ALA A 31 -10.38 5.10 2.73
CA ALA A 31 -9.96 6.41 3.21
C ALA A 31 -9.12 7.18 2.19
N ILE A 32 -9.01 8.48 2.44
CA ILE A 32 -8.06 9.40 1.82
C ILE A 32 -7.18 9.94 2.94
N LEU A 33 -5.87 9.73 2.85
CA LEU A 33 -4.89 10.23 3.81
C LEU A 33 -3.97 11.25 3.13
N LYS A 34 -3.88 12.45 3.70
CA LYS A 34 -2.77 13.36 3.35
C LYS A 34 -1.58 13.04 4.22
N LYS A 35 -0.41 13.01 3.64
CA LYS A 35 0.83 12.66 4.31
C LYS A 35 1.94 13.65 3.96
N GLU A 36 2.82 13.86 4.91
CA GLU A 36 4.09 14.55 4.70
C GLU A 36 5.21 13.58 5.00
N ALA A 37 6.23 13.61 4.16
CA ALA A 37 7.44 12.83 4.37
C ALA A 37 8.68 13.71 4.25
N VAL A 38 9.73 13.31 4.96
CA VAL A 38 11.08 13.81 4.75
C VAL A 38 11.94 12.63 4.35
N THR A 39 12.50 12.69 3.16
CA THR A 39 13.38 11.65 2.61
C THR A 39 14.71 12.30 2.26
N MET A 40 15.80 11.87 2.90
CA MET A 40 17.13 12.43 2.70
C MET A 40 17.16 13.98 2.78
N GLY A 41 16.40 14.55 3.73
CA GLY A 41 16.29 15.99 3.95
C GLY A 41 15.34 16.74 3.00
N GLN A 42 14.74 16.07 2.02
CA GLN A 42 13.75 16.66 1.12
C GLN A 42 12.33 16.43 1.65
N LYS A 43 11.53 17.50 1.66
CA LYS A 43 10.11 17.40 1.99
C LYS A 43 9.30 16.93 0.78
N VAL A 44 8.44 15.94 1.00
CA VAL A 44 7.54 15.38 0.00
C VAL A 44 6.13 15.41 0.58
N GLN A 45 5.17 15.81 -0.23
CA GLN A 45 3.75 15.72 0.13
C GLN A 45 3.11 14.59 -0.66
N GLY A 46 2.21 13.85 -0.01
CA GLY A 46 1.54 12.74 -0.63
C GLY A 46 0.08 12.63 -0.21
N VAL A 47 -0.66 11.94 -1.04
CA VAL A 47 -2.02 11.50 -0.74
C VAL A 47 -2.11 10.01 -0.98
N GLN A 48 -2.50 9.26 0.04
CA GLN A 48 -2.79 7.83 -0.09
C GLN A 48 -4.30 7.65 -0.21
N TYR A 49 -4.69 6.80 -1.13
CA TYR A 49 -6.06 6.38 -1.36
C TYR A 49 -6.16 4.88 -1.15
N PHE A 50 -7.20 4.41 -0.48
CA PHE A 50 -7.53 3.01 -0.51
C PHE A 50 -9.04 2.79 -0.48
N ASP A 51 -9.48 1.66 -1.02
CA ASP A 51 -10.84 1.16 -1.01
C ASP A 51 -10.84 -0.35 -0.78
N ASP A 52 -12.02 -0.91 -0.54
CA ASP A 52 -12.22 -2.33 -0.31
C ASP A 52 -11.27 -2.90 0.75
N TYR A 53 -11.20 -2.22 1.91
CA TYR A 53 -10.36 -2.62 3.06
C TYR A 53 -8.87 -2.73 2.72
N GLY A 54 -8.37 -1.89 1.82
CA GLY A 54 -6.98 -1.88 1.38
C GLY A 54 -6.63 -2.92 0.31
N ARG A 55 -7.64 -3.53 -0.35
CA ARG A 55 -7.41 -4.37 -1.53
C ARG A 55 -7.12 -3.54 -2.78
N LYS A 56 -7.60 -2.30 -2.80
CA LYS A 56 -7.27 -1.29 -3.81
C LYS A 56 -6.50 -0.18 -3.14
N GLU A 57 -5.30 0.06 -3.59
CA GLU A 57 -4.44 1.11 -3.05
C GLU A 57 -3.79 1.92 -4.16
N ALA A 58 -3.70 3.22 -3.93
CA ALA A 58 -2.92 4.13 -4.76
C ALA A 58 -2.34 5.24 -3.88
N SER A 59 -1.23 5.81 -4.32
CA SER A 59 -0.67 7.02 -3.73
C SER A 59 -0.27 8.00 -4.81
N GLU A 60 -0.38 9.29 -4.50
CA GLU A 60 0.13 10.38 -5.32
C GLU A 60 1.16 11.14 -4.51
N LEU A 61 2.33 11.37 -5.06
CA LEU A 61 3.40 12.13 -4.46
C LEU A 61 3.70 13.35 -5.30
N THR A 62 3.89 14.49 -4.64
CA THR A 62 4.41 15.71 -5.23
C THR A 62 5.75 16.03 -4.59
N MET A 63 6.80 16.09 -5.38
CA MET A 63 8.13 16.41 -4.94
C MET A 63 8.76 17.52 -5.78
N LYS A 64 9.58 18.35 -5.14
CA LYS A 64 10.38 19.35 -5.86
C LYS A 64 11.70 18.71 -6.29
N VAL A 65 12.01 18.82 -7.58
CA VAL A 65 13.24 18.26 -8.17
C VAL A 65 14.12 19.41 -8.65
N GLY A 66 15.38 19.39 -8.22
CA GLY A 66 16.42 20.30 -8.69
C GLY A 66 16.59 21.58 -7.88
N GLY A 67 17.85 21.98 -7.65
CA GLY A 67 18.23 23.11 -6.79
C GLY A 67 18.04 24.51 -7.38
N VAL A 68 17.65 24.67 -8.64
CA VAL A 68 17.60 25.97 -9.34
C VAL A 68 16.25 26.27 -10.01
N ALA A 69 15.48 25.26 -10.37
CA ALA A 69 14.12 25.42 -10.88
C ALA A 69 13.17 24.69 -9.95
N ASN A 70 12.11 25.39 -9.49
CA ASN A 70 11.01 24.77 -8.74
C ASN A 70 10.18 23.87 -9.67
N VAL A 71 10.80 22.81 -10.20
CA VAL A 71 10.09 21.81 -11.00
C VAL A 71 9.42 20.87 -10.02
N GLU A 72 8.10 20.82 -10.04
CA GLU A 72 7.34 19.82 -9.31
C GLU A 72 7.22 18.57 -10.17
N LYS A 73 7.39 17.42 -9.55
CA LYS A 73 7.19 16.11 -10.16
C LYS A 73 6.04 15.40 -9.48
N HIS A 74 5.13 14.86 -10.29
CA HIS A 74 3.94 14.17 -9.83
C HIS A 74 4.03 12.68 -10.15
N ILE A 75 4.08 11.86 -9.12
CA ILE A 75 4.16 10.40 -9.26
C ILE A 75 2.90 9.79 -8.68
N ARG A 76 2.24 8.91 -9.44
CA ARG A 76 1.21 8.02 -8.90
C ARG A 76 1.75 6.60 -8.81
N THR A 77 1.53 5.95 -7.69
CA THR A 77 1.78 4.52 -7.52
C THR A 77 0.45 3.82 -7.29
N ILE A 78 0.19 2.76 -8.06
CA ILE A 78 -0.96 1.85 -7.89
C ILE A 78 -0.40 0.54 -7.40
N ALA A 79 -0.95 0.01 -6.30
CA ALA A 79 -0.50 -1.23 -5.67
C ALA A 79 -1.57 -2.33 -5.72
N ASP A 80 -1.14 -3.55 -6.04
CA ASP A 80 -1.90 -4.79 -5.99
C ASP A 80 -1.03 -5.87 -5.32
N GLY A 81 -1.16 -6.00 -4.01
CA GLY A 81 -0.30 -6.86 -3.21
C GLY A 81 1.15 -6.40 -3.22
N ASP A 82 2.03 -7.23 -3.78
CA ASP A 82 3.46 -6.95 -3.98
C ASP A 82 3.78 -6.33 -5.35
N LYS A 83 2.79 -6.25 -6.24
CA LYS A 83 2.95 -5.63 -7.56
C LYS A 83 2.61 -4.16 -7.50
N ILE A 84 3.44 -3.34 -8.11
CA ILE A 84 3.24 -1.90 -8.19
C ILE A 84 3.37 -1.40 -9.63
N ILE A 85 2.60 -0.38 -9.95
CA ILE A 85 2.75 0.43 -11.16
C ILE A 85 3.09 1.83 -10.70
N SER A 86 4.31 2.29 -11.01
CA SER A 86 4.74 3.66 -10.75
C SER A 86 4.62 4.48 -12.02
N ILE A 87 3.89 5.58 -11.96
CA ILE A 87 3.51 6.41 -13.09
C ILE A 87 4.05 7.82 -12.87
N ASP A 88 4.89 8.28 -13.78
CA ASP A 88 5.23 9.68 -13.92
C ASP A 88 4.06 10.37 -14.65
N LEU A 89 3.29 11.16 -13.92
CA LEU A 89 2.08 11.80 -14.47
C LEU A 89 2.42 12.94 -15.44
N ASP A 90 3.59 13.55 -15.28
CA ASP A 90 4.04 14.66 -16.11
C ASP A 90 4.55 14.16 -17.46
N MET A 91 5.33 13.07 -17.46
CA MET A 91 5.88 12.44 -18.66
C MET A 91 4.94 11.42 -19.30
N LYS A 92 3.89 11.00 -18.60
CA LYS A 92 2.96 9.92 -19.00
C LYS A 92 3.67 8.59 -19.29
N VAL A 93 4.63 8.24 -18.45
CA VAL A 93 5.39 6.99 -18.54
C VAL A 93 5.19 6.19 -17.25
N ALA A 94 5.00 4.88 -17.37
CA ALA A 94 4.82 3.99 -16.25
C ALA A 94 5.77 2.80 -16.29
N ASN A 95 6.17 2.35 -15.10
CA ASN A 95 6.95 1.13 -14.90
C ASN A 95 6.21 0.19 -13.96
N LYS A 96 6.29 -1.11 -14.29
CA LYS A 96 5.80 -2.18 -13.41
C LYS A 96 6.97 -2.74 -12.61
N ALA A 97 6.74 -2.97 -11.33
CA ALA A 97 7.71 -3.62 -10.47
C ALA A 97 7.02 -4.57 -9.49
N THR A 98 7.79 -5.50 -8.96
CA THR A 98 7.38 -6.32 -7.80
C THR A 98 8.21 -5.87 -6.61
N LEU A 99 7.56 -5.61 -5.50
CA LEU A 99 8.26 -5.25 -4.27
C LEU A 99 9.13 -6.42 -3.82
N PRO A 100 10.39 -6.18 -3.45
CA PRO A 100 11.31 -7.23 -3.02
C PRO A 100 10.88 -7.90 -1.70
N VAL A 101 10.08 -7.18 -0.91
CA VAL A 101 9.53 -7.64 0.36
C VAL A 101 8.02 -7.36 0.32
N LYS A 102 7.22 -8.38 0.66
CA LYS A 102 5.76 -8.21 0.74
C LYS A 102 5.40 -7.20 1.84
N PRO A 103 4.44 -6.31 1.59
CA PRO A 103 3.95 -5.40 2.61
C PRO A 103 3.39 -6.16 3.83
N VAL A 104 3.74 -5.70 5.02
CA VAL A 104 3.23 -6.29 6.27
C VAL A 104 1.76 -5.95 6.45
N ASN A 105 0.93 -6.97 6.66
CA ASN A 105 -0.47 -6.80 7.04
C ASN A 105 -0.59 -6.68 8.56
N TYR A 106 -0.65 -5.45 9.07
CA TYR A 106 -0.74 -5.19 10.50
C TYR A 106 -2.11 -5.52 11.10
N LEU A 107 -3.15 -5.72 10.28
CA LEU A 107 -4.45 -6.18 10.76
C LEU A 107 -4.43 -7.68 11.10
N ASN A 108 -3.57 -8.44 10.41
CA ASN A 108 -3.38 -9.89 10.59
C ASN A 108 -1.87 -10.23 10.66
N LEU A 109 -1.23 -9.85 11.77
CA LEU A 109 0.16 -10.16 12.05
C LEU A 109 0.30 -11.60 12.54
N THR A 110 0.76 -12.50 11.66
CA THR A 110 1.09 -13.88 12.03
C THR A 110 2.44 -13.96 12.75
N ASP A 111 2.66 -15.03 13.52
CA ASP A 111 3.92 -15.25 14.22
C ASP A 111 5.08 -15.38 13.23
N GLU A 112 4.86 -16.03 12.08
CA GLU A 112 5.85 -16.14 11.01
C GLU A 112 6.29 -14.76 10.47
N VAL A 113 5.36 -13.84 10.24
CA VAL A 113 5.68 -12.47 9.79
C VAL A 113 6.40 -11.69 10.89
N ARG A 114 6.00 -11.90 12.16
CA ARG A 114 6.68 -11.29 13.31
C ARG A 114 8.13 -11.75 13.43
N GLU A 115 8.39 -13.04 13.29
CA GLU A 115 9.74 -13.60 13.34
C GLU A 115 10.59 -13.15 12.15
N LEU A 116 10.03 -13.21 10.93
CA LEU A 116 10.74 -12.85 9.70
C LEU A 116 11.26 -11.39 9.73
N HIS A 117 10.44 -10.47 10.20
CA HIS A 117 10.75 -9.04 10.25
C HIS A 117 11.11 -8.54 11.65
N LYS A 118 11.28 -9.45 12.62
CA LYS A 118 11.55 -9.13 14.03
C LYS A 118 10.60 -8.07 14.60
N ILE A 119 9.31 -8.18 14.28
CA ILE A 119 8.30 -7.20 14.67
C ILE A 119 8.05 -7.29 16.17
N LYS A 120 8.22 -6.17 16.86
CA LYS A 120 7.94 -6.02 18.30
C LYS A 120 6.98 -4.87 18.53
N GLU A 121 5.97 -5.12 19.36
CA GLU A 121 5.13 -4.06 19.90
C GLU A 121 5.90 -3.34 21.02
N VAL A 122 6.02 -2.03 20.92
CA VAL A 122 6.84 -1.22 21.84
C VAL A 122 6.05 -0.11 22.55
N GLY A 123 4.73 -0.13 22.43
CA GLY A 123 3.84 0.78 23.11
C GLY A 123 2.74 1.36 22.25
N THR A 124 2.16 2.47 22.71
CA THR A 124 1.09 3.18 21.99
C THR A 124 1.35 4.68 21.99
N GLU A 125 0.87 5.36 20.97
CA GLU A 125 0.95 6.82 20.84
C GLU A 125 -0.30 7.33 20.11
N GLU A 126 -0.73 8.55 20.41
CA GLU A 126 -1.87 9.15 19.73
C GLU A 126 -1.41 9.97 18.52
N ILE A 127 -2.01 9.70 17.36
CA ILE A 127 -1.78 10.44 16.11
C ILE A 127 -3.12 10.83 15.51
N LEU A 128 -3.33 12.09 15.24
CA LEU A 128 -4.59 12.64 14.71
C LEU A 128 -5.82 12.23 15.56
N GLY A 129 -5.69 12.18 16.89
CA GLY A 129 -6.76 11.76 17.82
C GLY A 129 -7.04 10.25 17.79
N ARG A 130 -6.13 9.43 17.26
CA ARG A 130 -6.28 7.98 17.12
C ARG A 130 -5.19 7.26 17.88
N LYS A 131 -5.58 6.35 18.78
CA LYS A 131 -4.63 5.50 19.50
C LYS A 131 -4.00 4.51 18.54
N CYS A 132 -2.72 4.69 18.23
CA CYS A 132 -1.91 3.83 17.39
C CYS A 132 -1.10 2.86 18.24
N THR A 133 -0.99 1.61 17.79
CA THR A 133 0.01 0.68 18.31
C THR A 133 1.34 0.94 17.61
N LYS A 134 2.41 1.03 18.40
CA LYS A 134 3.76 1.28 17.91
C LYS A 134 4.52 -0.03 17.78
N TYR A 135 5.04 -0.30 16.56
CA TYR A 135 5.86 -1.47 16.28
C TYR A 135 7.25 -1.07 15.80
N THR A 136 8.25 -1.86 16.15
CA THR A 136 9.58 -1.83 15.52
C THR A 136 9.74 -3.05 14.65
N LEU A 137 10.45 -2.93 13.53
CA LEU A 137 10.73 -4.03 12.61
C LEU A 137 12.05 -3.84 11.88
N GLU A 138 12.60 -4.95 11.39
CA GLU A 138 13.79 -5.00 10.56
C GLU A 138 13.41 -5.47 9.16
N VAL A 139 13.96 -4.81 8.14
CA VAL A 139 13.84 -5.24 6.75
C VAL A 139 15.24 -5.42 6.18
N VAL A 140 15.52 -6.62 5.69
CA VAL A 140 16.81 -6.94 5.04
C VAL A 140 16.58 -7.02 3.54
N TYR A 141 17.29 -6.17 2.79
CA TYR A 141 17.25 -6.18 1.34
C TYR A 141 18.64 -5.92 0.77
N GLY A 142 19.08 -6.76 -0.18
CA GLY A 142 20.39 -6.62 -0.82
C GLY A 142 21.58 -6.63 0.16
N GLY A 143 21.47 -7.34 1.28
CA GLY A 143 22.49 -7.38 2.33
C GLY A 143 22.51 -6.14 3.24
N GLN A 144 21.62 -5.19 3.03
CA GLN A 144 21.46 -4.03 3.92
C GLN A 144 20.25 -4.23 4.85
N THR A 145 20.41 -3.87 6.12
CA THR A 145 19.34 -3.89 7.12
C THR A 145 18.86 -2.47 7.36
N THR A 146 17.56 -2.28 7.26
CA THR A 146 16.87 -1.07 7.69
C THR A 146 16.02 -1.37 8.91
N TYR A 147 15.91 -0.39 9.80
CA TYR A 147 15.10 -0.45 11.01
C TYR A 147 13.97 0.55 10.88
N SER A 148 12.75 0.08 11.05
CA SER A 148 11.59 0.95 11.00
C SER A 148 10.84 0.94 12.32
N THR A 149 10.26 2.09 12.64
CA THR A 149 9.25 2.23 13.68
C THR A 149 7.98 2.71 13.01
N VAL A 150 6.88 1.99 13.22
CA VAL A 150 5.60 2.29 12.58
C VAL A 150 4.50 2.45 13.63
N TRP A 151 3.59 3.38 13.42
CA TRP A 151 2.43 3.65 14.27
C TRP A 151 1.17 3.27 13.52
N ILE A 152 0.53 2.23 13.98
CA ILE A 152 -0.56 1.55 13.27
C ILE A 152 -1.89 1.79 13.99
N TRP A 153 -2.86 2.29 13.24
CA TRP A 153 -4.24 2.38 13.65
C TRP A 153 -5.14 1.58 12.69
N LYS A 154 -5.86 0.56 13.20
CA LYS A 154 -6.71 -0.34 12.39
C LYS A 154 -5.99 -0.91 11.14
N GLY A 155 -4.73 -1.31 11.28
CA GLY A 155 -3.90 -1.80 10.18
C GLY A 155 -3.27 -0.69 9.33
N ILE A 156 -3.70 0.56 9.47
CA ILE A 156 -3.24 1.70 8.67
C ILE A 156 -2.02 2.34 9.33
N PRO A 157 -0.88 2.47 8.62
CA PRO A 157 0.28 3.22 9.12
C PRO A 157 0.01 4.72 9.04
N LEU A 158 -0.13 5.37 10.20
CA LEU A 158 -0.29 6.82 10.30
C LEU A 158 1.04 7.55 10.44
N LYS A 159 2.10 6.87 10.91
CA LYS A 159 3.45 7.39 10.96
C LYS A 159 4.45 6.27 10.73
N ASN A 160 5.56 6.58 10.09
CA ASN A 160 6.69 5.68 9.88
C ASN A 160 8.01 6.47 10.02
N GLU A 161 8.98 5.87 10.70
CA GLU A 161 10.36 6.34 10.76
C GLU A 161 11.26 5.17 10.37
N THR A 162 12.08 5.36 9.33
CA THR A 162 13.02 4.35 8.86
C THR A 162 14.45 4.86 9.00
N SER A 163 15.32 4.03 9.53
CA SER A 163 16.73 4.30 9.70
C SER A 163 17.60 3.23 9.03
N SER A 164 18.77 3.64 8.59
CA SER A 164 19.84 2.76 8.08
C SER A 164 21.18 3.25 8.63
N ASN A 165 22.01 2.34 9.08
CA ASN A 165 23.32 2.66 9.67
C ASN A 165 23.25 3.73 10.78
N GLY A 166 22.19 3.69 11.60
CA GLY A 166 21.98 4.63 12.71
C GLY A 166 21.48 6.03 12.30
N MET A 167 21.26 6.28 11.01
CA MET A 167 20.72 7.55 10.51
C MET A 167 19.26 7.38 10.08
N VAL A 168 18.41 8.33 10.44
CA VAL A 168 17.03 8.38 9.93
C VAL A 168 17.08 8.83 8.47
N ILE A 169 16.58 7.98 7.58
CA ILE A 169 16.57 8.21 6.14
C ILE A 169 15.18 8.60 5.60
N VAL A 170 14.12 8.17 6.29
CA VAL A 170 12.74 8.52 5.96
C VAL A 170 11.96 8.77 7.24
N THR A 171 11.19 9.84 7.25
CA THR A 171 10.06 10.02 8.17
C THR A 171 8.82 10.30 7.34
N GLU A 172 7.72 9.64 7.65
CA GLU A 172 6.42 9.88 7.02
C GLU A 172 5.35 9.96 8.10
N GLN A 173 4.44 10.92 7.98
CA GLN A 173 3.32 11.06 8.91
C GLN A 173 2.06 11.52 8.19
N ALA A 174 0.93 10.93 8.54
CA ALA A 174 -0.38 11.43 8.14
C ALA A 174 -0.67 12.77 8.82
N THR A 175 -1.12 13.74 8.04
CA THR A 175 -1.55 15.07 8.51
C THR A 175 -3.06 15.20 8.52
N GLU A 176 -3.76 14.37 7.73
CA GLU A 176 -5.22 14.30 7.67
C GLU A 176 -5.65 12.89 7.28
N ILE A 177 -6.79 12.43 7.79
CA ILE A 177 -7.44 11.20 7.35
C ILE A 177 -8.95 11.42 7.25
N GLN A 178 -9.51 11.10 6.10
CA GLN A 178 -10.93 11.06 5.82
C GLN A 178 -11.36 9.59 5.75
N GLU A 179 -11.98 9.12 6.84
CA GLU A 179 -12.44 7.72 6.96
C GLU A 179 -13.71 7.49 6.14
N ASN A 180 -13.83 6.30 5.55
CA ASN A 180 -14.97 5.89 4.72
C ASN A 180 -15.29 6.90 3.59
N ALA A 181 -14.26 7.58 3.10
CA ALA A 181 -14.38 8.53 2.00
C ALA A 181 -14.77 7.80 0.70
N GLU A 182 -15.53 8.47 -0.14
CA GLU A 182 -15.76 8.03 -1.52
C GLU A 182 -14.48 8.29 -2.33
N VAL A 183 -13.73 7.24 -2.62
CA VAL A 183 -12.50 7.33 -3.41
C VAL A 183 -12.83 7.15 -4.88
N PRO A 184 -12.51 8.13 -5.76
CA PRO A 184 -12.77 7.99 -7.18
C PRO A 184 -12.04 6.79 -7.79
N ALA A 185 -12.77 5.91 -8.51
CA ALA A 185 -12.23 4.70 -9.09
C ALA A 185 -11.01 4.93 -10.00
N MET A 186 -10.94 6.09 -10.65
CA MET A 186 -9.82 6.50 -11.51
C MET A 186 -8.48 6.61 -10.76
N LYS A 187 -8.48 6.71 -9.44
CA LYS A 187 -7.24 6.72 -8.64
C LYS A 187 -6.52 5.38 -8.70
N PHE A 188 -7.25 4.29 -8.89
CA PHE A 188 -6.74 2.93 -8.95
C PHE A 188 -6.49 2.44 -10.39
N LEU A 189 -6.59 3.32 -11.38
CA LEU A 189 -6.41 3.00 -12.79
C LEU A 189 -5.20 3.75 -13.36
N VAL A 190 -4.55 3.12 -14.33
CA VAL A 190 -3.53 3.79 -15.15
C VAL A 190 -4.24 4.84 -16.01
N PRO A 191 -3.81 6.11 -15.97
CA PRO A 191 -4.42 7.17 -16.78
C PRO A 191 -4.27 6.88 -18.28
N GLU A 192 -5.22 7.41 -19.06
CA GLU A 192 -5.17 7.34 -20.51
C GLU A 192 -3.92 8.05 -21.09
N GLY A 193 -3.33 7.47 -22.13
CA GLY A 193 -2.15 8.00 -22.78
C GLY A 193 -0.83 7.72 -22.07
N VAL A 194 -0.83 6.95 -20.98
CA VAL A 194 0.38 6.48 -20.32
C VAL A 194 0.99 5.32 -21.10
N THR A 195 2.29 5.38 -21.33
CA THR A 195 3.06 4.33 -22.02
C THR A 195 3.93 3.53 -21.06
N PHE A 196 4.18 2.27 -21.42
CA PHE A 196 5.12 1.38 -20.73
C PHE A 196 6.32 1.16 -21.66
N PRO A 197 7.55 1.56 -21.24
CA PRO A 197 8.75 1.37 -22.03
C PRO A 197 9.18 -0.10 -22.12
#